data_74fa99b0807d1ee2c7549ef355e2f854
#
_entry.id   74fa99b0807d1ee2c7549ef355e2f854
#
_cell.length_a   1.000
_cell.length_b   1.000
_cell.length_c   1.000
_cell.angle_alpha   90.00
_cell.angle_beta   90.00
_cell.angle_gamma   90.00
#
_symmetry.space_group_name_H-M   'P 1'
#
loop_
_entity.id
_entity.type
_entity.pdbx_description
1 polymer ?
#
loop_
_entity_poly.entity_id
_entity_poly.type
_entity_poly.pdbx_seq_one_letter_code
_entity_poly.pdbx_strand_id
1 'polypeptide(L)'
;MEVCQNDDSAFLLMRFNQRDTSAFAMIYTKFFTELHVYDNRLYTNTSESAEDAVQEAFCYLWERHDVIFDSLTKIKAFLFVAIKNRYKNHVSHLGVEQKYRDVLEREASFVEDILESELATSLLEYVERIPDPEGQVMKLYLTGLDAEAIADNMQLSIRTVYNVKSRAVGMLKKFFSLSNE
;
A
#
# COMPACT_ATOMS: atom_id res chain seq x y z
N MET A 1 -5.94 -24.97 9.99
CA MET A 1 -7.00 -23.98 9.64
C MET A 1 -6.56 -22.95 8.59
N GLU A 2 -5.37 -23.07 7.99
CA GLU A 2 -4.81 -22.12 7.01
C GLU A 2 -5.19 -22.38 5.54
N VAL A 3 -5.74 -23.54 5.24
CA VAL A 3 -6.02 -23.94 3.82
C VAL A 3 -7.25 -23.23 3.23
N CYS A 4 -8.21 -22.79 4.04
CA CYS A 4 -9.44 -22.16 3.54
C CYS A 4 -9.27 -20.67 3.14
N GLN A 5 -8.31 -19.94 3.71
CA GLN A 5 -8.13 -18.50 3.41
C GLN A 5 -7.49 -18.23 2.05
N ASN A 6 -6.71 -19.19 1.52
CA ASN A 6 -6.02 -19.02 0.24
C ASN A 6 -6.99 -19.22 -0.94
N ASP A 7 -7.96 -20.12 -0.83
CA ASP A 7 -8.97 -20.38 -1.86
C ASP A 7 -9.93 -19.19 -2.01
N ASP A 8 -10.36 -18.56 -0.92
CA ASP A 8 -11.25 -17.41 -0.94
C ASP A 8 -10.58 -16.18 -1.59
N SER A 9 -9.29 -15.99 -1.34
CA SER A 9 -8.52 -14.88 -1.92
C SER A 9 -8.29 -15.06 -3.42
N ALA A 10 -7.99 -16.28 -3.87
CA ALA A 10 -7.82 -16.59 -5.28
C ALA A 10 -9.15 -16.45 -6.05
N PHE A 11 -10.25 -16.91 -5.47
CA PHE A 11 -11.60 -16.76 -6.05
C PHE A 11 -12.03 -15.30 -6.14
N LEU A 12 -11.80 -14.52 -5.10
CA LEU A 12 -12.08 -13.08 -5.09
C LEU A 12 -11.28 -12.36 -6.19
N LEU A 13 -10.00 -12.67 -6.32
CA LEU A 13 -9.12 -12.10 -7.34
C LEU A 13 -9.57 -12.43 -8.76
N MET A 14 -9.93 -13.69 -9.01
CA MET A 14 -10.45 -14.13 -10.30
C MET A 14 -11.70 -13.35 -10.69
N ARG A 15 -12.66 -13.20 -9.79
CA ARG A 15 -13.91 -12.43 -10.01
C ARG A 15 -13.61 -10.94 -10.25
N PHE A 16 -12.68 -10.36 -9.51
CA PHE A 16 -12.26 -8.98 -9.72
C PHE A 16 -11.69 -8.76 -11.13
N ASN A 17 -10.79 -9.64 -11.59
CA ASN A 17 -10.24 -9.60 -12.94
C ASN A 17 -11.31 -9.80 -14.04
N GLN A 18 -12.41 -10.45 -13.71
CA GLN A 18 -13.61 -10.58 -14.57
C GLN A 18 -14.58 -9.39 -14.48
N ARG A 19 -14.18 -8.31 -13.77
CA ARG A 19 -14.98 -7.10 -13.59
C ARG A 19 -16.30 -7.30 -12.82
N ASP A 20 -16.28 -8.22 -11.88
CA ASP A 20 -17.40 -8.41 -10.97
C ASP A 20 -17.47 -7.27 -9.94
N THR A 21 -18.55 -6.51 -9.97
CA THR A 21 -18.77 -5.38 -9.07
C THR A 21 -18.86 -5.79 -7.60
N SER A 22 -19.36 -6.99 -7.32
CA SER A 22 -19.43 -7.51 -5.95
C SER A 22 -18.01 -7.84 -5.43
N ALA A 23 -17.14 -8.39 -6.29
CA ALA A 23 -15.74 -8.62 -5.94
C ALA A 23 -14.99 -7.29 -5.71
N PHE A 24 -15.26 -6.27 -6.53
CA PHE A 24 -14.73 -4.93 -6.30
C PHE A 24 -15.18 -4.37 -4.94
N ALA A 25 -16.47 -4.47 -4.60
CA ALA A 25 -16.98 -4.01 -3.31
C ALA A 25 -16.31 -4.73 -2.12
N MET A 26 -16.04 -6.03 -2.25
CA MET A 26 -15.32 -6.79 -1.22
C MET A 26 -13.87 -6.31 -1.07
N ILE A 27 -13.17 -6.04 -2.18
CA ILE A 27 -11.80 -5.50 -2.17
C ILE A 27 -11.78 -4.09 -1.58
N TYR A 28 -12.77 -3.25 -1.94
CA TYR A 28 -12.95 -1.93 -1.35
C TYR A 28 -13.07 -2.01 0.18
N THR A 29 -14.02 -2.81 0.67
CA THR A 29 -14.23 -2.98 2.12
C THR A 29 -13.00 -3.53 2.83
N LYS A 30 -12.27 -4.44 2.17
CA LYS A 30 -11.08 -5.09 2.73
C LYS A 30 -9.93 -4.10 2.94
N PHE A 31 -9.70 -3.17 2.01
CA PHE A 31 -8.52 -2.31 2.02
C PHE A 31 -8.81 -0.85 2.42
N PHE A 32 -10.07 -0.42 2.41
CA PHE A 32 -10.44 0.97 2.65
C PHE A 32 -9.87 1.54 3.95
N THR A 33 -10.05 0.84 5.07
CA THR A 33 -9.62 1.33 6.39
C THR A 33 -8.11 1.55 6.46
N GLU A 34 -7.32 0.61 5.94
CA GLU A 34 -5.85 0.73 5.95
C GLU A 34 -5.39 1.89 5.06
N LEU A 35 -5.98 2.02 3.87
CA LEU A 35 -5.64 3.09 2.93
C LEU A 35 -6.06 4.45 3.47
N HIS A 36 -7.22 4.53 4.13
CA HIS A 36 -7.70 5.76 4.75
C HIS A 36 -6.78 6.24 5.89
N VAL A 37 -6.31 5.33 6.74
CA VAL A 37 -5.32 5.64 7.79
C VAL A 37 -4.01 6.14 7.17
N TYR A 38 -3.54 5.50 6.11
CA TYR A 38 -2.33 5.90 5.40
C TYR A 38 -2.47 7.29 4.80
N ASP A 39 -3.59 7.54 4.12
CA ASP A 39 -3.86 8.81 3.44
C ASP A 39 -4.04 9.98 4.41
N ASN A 40 -4.77 9.78 5.51
CA ASN A 40 -4.90 10.79 6.58
C ASN A 40 -3.54 11.32 7.07
N ARG A 41 -2.51 10.48 7.06
CA ARG A 41 -1.17 10.89 7.45
C ARG A 41 -0.47 11.74 6.40
N LEU A 42 -0.63 11.38 5.13
CA LEU A 42 -0.06 12.16 4.04
C LEU A 42 -0.68 13.56 4.00
N TYR A 43 -1.99 13.65 4.23
CA TYR A 43 -2.75 14.90 4.10
C TYR A 43 -2.98 15.65 5.42
N THR A 44 -2.30 15.28 6.52
CA THR A 44 -2.48 15.90 7.86
C THR A 44 -2.39 17.43 7.87
N ASN A 45 -1.70 18.03 6.89
CA ASN A 45 -1.52 19.48 6.78
C ASN A 45 -2.17 20.09 5.52
N THR A 46 -3.10 19.39 4.89
CA THR A 46 -3.78 19.88 3.68
C THR A 46 -5.27 20.01 3.91
N SER A 47 -5.93 20.81 3.06
CA SER A 47 -7.38 21.00 3.09
C SER A 47 -8.16 19.91 2.35
N GLU A 48 -7.48 18.97 1.72
CA GLU A 48 -8.13 17.85 1.02
C GLU A 48 -8.60 16.77 1.99
N SER A 49 -9.70 16.12 1.64
CA SER A 49 -10.23 14.98 2.38
C SER A 49 -9.46 13.71 2.03
N ALA A 50 -8.95 13.02 3.04
CA ALA A 50 -8.33 11.71 2.88
C ALA A 50 -9.30 10.69 2.27
N GLU A 51 -10.59 10.82 2.56
CA GLU A 51 -11.62 9.94 2.01
C GLU A 51 -11.72 10.07 0.48
N ASP A 52 -11.64 11.31 -0.04
CA ASP A 52 -11.71 11.58 -1.48
C ASP A 52 -10.52 10.96 -2.22
N ALA A 53 -9.32 11.01 -1.64
CA ALA A 53 -8.12 10.45 -2.24
C ALA A 53 -8.17 8.92 -2.32
N VAL A 54 -8.67 8.26 -1.28
CA VAL A 54 -8.86 6.81 -1.29
C VAL A 54 -9.91 6.38 -2.31
N GLN A 55 -11.06 7.08 -2.35
CA GLN A 55 -12.12 6.79 -3.32
C GLN A 55 -11.62 6.94 -4.76
N GLU A 56 -10.87 7.99 -5.06
CA GLU A 56 -10.28 8.21 -6.39
C GLU A 56 -9.27 7.13 -6.76
N ALA A 57 -8.45 6.67 -5.81
CA ALA A 57 -7.54 5.55 -6.06
C ALA A 57 -8.30 4.26 -6.44
N PHE A 58 -9.43 3.98 -5.80
CA PHE A 58 -10.28 2.86 -6.17
C PHE A 58 -10.99 3.06 -7.52
N CYS A 59 -11.42 4.27 -7.85
CA CYS A 59 -11.95 4.58 -9.19
C CYS A 59 -10.87 4.33 -10.25
N TYR A 60 -9.66 4.82 -10.03
CA TYR A 60 -8.52 4.59 -10.92
C TYR A 60 -8.20 3.09 -11.08
N LEU A 61 -8.21 2.32 -10.00
CA LEU A 61 -8.06 0.86 -10.05
C LEU A 61 -9.15 0.21 -10.92
N TRP A 62 -10.41 0.66 -10.78
CA TRP A 62 -11.53 0.09 -11.52
C TRP A 62 -11.50 0.45 -13.01
N GLU A 63 -10.99 1.61 -13.37
CA GLU A 63 -10.86 2.08 -14.75
C GLU A 63 -9.74 1.39 -15.53
N ARG A 64 -8.75 0.81 -14.84
CA ARG A 64 -7.63 0.09 -15.48
C ARG A 64 -8.09 -1.26 -16.03
N HIS A 65 -8.63 -1.23 -17.26
CA HIS A 65 -9.09 -2.44 -17.97
C HIS A 65 -7.94 -3.26 -18.58
N ASP A 66 -6.77 -2.69 -18.68
CA ASP A 66 -5.56 -3.22 -19.29
C ASP A 66 -4.71 -4.05 -18.33
N VAL A 67 -4.99 -3.99 -17.02
CA VAL A 67 -4.20 -4.66 -15.99
C VAL A 67 -4.96 -5.87 -15.44
N ILE A 68 -4.29 -7.04 -15.44
CA ILE A 68 -4.73 -8.24 -14.75
C ILE A 68 -3.83 -8.43 -13.54
N PHE A 69 -4.43 -8.47 -12.36
CA PHE A 69 -3.69 -8.69 -11.13
C PHE A 69 -3.56 -10.20 -10.84
N ASP A 70 -2.40 -10.63 -10.37
CA ASP A 70 -2.13 -12.02 -9.98
C ASP A 70 -2.26 -12.26 -8.47
N SER A 71 -2.38 -11.18 -7.67
CA SER A 71 -2.59 -11.28 -6.23
C SER A 71 -3.35 -10.08 -5.67
N LEU A 72 -4.05 -10.29 -4.54
CA LEU A 72 -4.66 -9.18 -3.78
C LEU A 72 -3.61 -8.23 -3.22
N THR A 73 -2.40 -8.73 -2.96
CA THR A 73 -1.26 -7.94 -2.51
C THR A 73 -0.84 -6.92 -3.56
N LYS A 74 -0.84 -7.30 -4.85
CA LYS A 74 -0.57 -6.36 -5.94
C LYS A 74 -1.67 -5.30 -6.09
N ILE A 75 -2.93 -5.66 -5.90
CA ILE A 75 -4.02 -4.68 -5.85
C ILE A 75 -3.79 -3.68 -4.71
N LYS A 76 -3.46 -4.18 -3.52
CA LYS A 76 -3.15 -3.35 -2.36
C LYS A 76 -1.97 -2.42 -2.62
N ALA A 77 -0.85 -2.94 -3.16
CA ALA A 77 0.33 -2.16 -3.51
C ALA A 77 -0.01 -1.06 -4.54
N PHE A 78 -0.77 -1.39 -5.58
CA PHE A 78 -1.24 -0.43 -6.57
C PHE A 78 -2.01 0.73 -5.93
N LEU A 79 -2.93 0.44 -5.01
CA LEU A 79 -3.70 1.47 -4.31
C LEU A 79 -2.82 2.39 -3.45
N PHE A 80 -1.82 1.84 -2.74
CA PHE A 80 -0.86 2.65 -1.99
C PHE A 80 -0.04 3.59 -2.89
N VAL A 81 0.42 3.07 -4.04
CA VAL A 81 1.16 3.88 -5.03
C VAL A 81 0.27 4.95 -5.64
N ALA A 82 -0.98 4.65 -5.97
CA ALA A 82 -1.93 5.62 -6.51
C ALA A 82 -2.17 6.80 -5.54
N ILE A 83 -2.40 6.51 -4.25
CA ILE A 83 -2.56 7.53 -3.22
C ILE A 83 -1.28 8.36 -3.07
N LYS A 84 -0.11 7.72 -2.98
CA LYS A 84 1.18 8.41 -2.86
C LYS A 84 1.45 9.35 -4.04
N ASN A 85 1.16 8.90 -5.26
CA ASN A 85 1.36 9.70 -6.47
C ASN A 85 0.39 10.89 -6.52
N ARG A 86 -0.87 10.67 -6.13
CA ARG A 86 -1.81 11.77 -5.98
C ARG A 86 -1.31 12.83 -4.99
N TYR A 87 -0.83 12.41 -3.83
CA TYR A 87 -0.25 13.32 -2.85
C TYR A 87 0.95 14.09 -3.41
N LYS A 88 1.88 13.41 -4.10
CA LYS A 88 3.02 14.07 -4.76
C LYS A 88 2.56 15.14 -5.75
N ASN A 89 1.55 14.82 -6.57
CA ASN A 89 0.99 15.76 -7.54
C ASN A 89 0.32 16.96 -6.83
N HIS A 90 -0.44 16.72 -5.77
CA HIS A 90 -1.07 17.79 -4.98
C HIS A 90 -0.02 18.75 -4.41
N VAL A 91 1.04 18.23 -3.79
CA VAL A 91 2.13 19.05 -3.23
C VAL A 91 2.88 19.80 -4.34
N SER A 92 3.06 19.21 -5.51
CA SER A 92 3.71 19.84 -6.67
C SER A 92 2.87 20.97 -7.27
N HIS A 93 1.54 20.88 -7.24
CA HIS A 93 0.63 21.92 -7.71
C HIS A 93 0.59 23.16 -6.80
N LEU A 94 0.96 23.03 -5.55
CA LEU A 94 1.11 24.15 -4.62
C LEU A 94 2.36 25.02 -4.92
N GLY A 95 3.27 24.57 -5.77
CA GLY A 95 4.50 25.23 -6.19
C GLY A 95 4.66 25.31 -7.72
N VAL A 96 3.91 26.23 -8.33
CA VAL A 96 4.10 26.92 -9.65
C VAL A 96 4.93 26.26 -10.77
N GLU A 97 4.34 26.27 -12.00
CA GLU A 97 4.96 26.14 -13.32
C GLU A 97 5.47 24.76 -13.77
N GLN A 98 4.59 23.85 -14.12
CA GLN A 98 5.03 22.57 -14.71
C GLN A 98 4.17 22.06 -15.88
N LYS A 99 3.48 22.91 -16.62
CA LYS A 99 2.58 22.45 -17.70
C LYS A 99 3.26 21.83 -18.93
N TYR A 100 4.58 21.87 -19.05
CA TYR A 100 5.30 21.37 -20.24
C TYR A 100 6.13 20.09 -20.03
N ARG A 101 6.32 19.63 -18.79
CA ARG A 101 7.00 18.34 -18.48
C ARG A 101 6.07 17.13 -18.55
N ASP A 102 4.76 17.36 -18.50
CA ASP A 102 3.75 16.32 -18.21
C ASP A 102 3.60 15.24 -19.30
N VAL A 103 4.07 15.44 -20.52
CA VAL A 103 3.88 14.45 -21.61
C VAL A 103 5.03 13.45 -21.66
N LEU A 104 6.27 13.90 -21.46
CA LEU A 104 7.46 13.02 -21.43
C LEU A 104 7.60 12.29 -20.08
N GLU A 105 7.11 12.89 -18.99
CA GLU A 105 7.12 12.28 -17.65
C GLU A 105 6.05 11.19 -17.50
N ARG A 106 4.95 11.21 -18.26
CA ARG A 106 3.90 10.18 -18.16
C ARG A 106 4.34 8.79 -18.58
N GLU A 107 5.16 8.64 -19.60
CA GLU A 107 5.65 7.32 -20.02
C GLU A 107 6.73 6.80 -19.06
N ALA A 108 7.62 7.67 -18.60
CA ALA A 108 8.62 7.32 -17.57
C ALA A 108 7.96 7.02 -16.23
N SER A 109 6.94 7.80 -15.83
CA SER A 109 6.14 7.60 -14.62
C SER A 109 5.42 6.24 -14.61
N PHE A 110 4.89 5.78 -15.74
CA PHE A 110 4.19 4.49 -15.81
C PHE A 110 5.11 3.30 -15.50
N VAL A 111 6.35 3.31 -16.01
CA VAL A 111 7.35 2.27 -15.71
C VAL A 111 7.81 2.36 -14.26
N GLU A 112 8.01 3.56 -13.75
CA GLU A 112 8.36 3.82 -12.35
C GLU A 112 7.26 3.37 -11.39
N ASP A 113 5.99 3.63 -11.71
CA ASP A 113 4.82 3.19 -10.94
C ASP A 113 4.71 1.65 -10.90
N ILE A 114 5.01 0.95 -12.00
CA ILE A 114 5.05 -0.51 -12.03
C ILE A 114 6.18 -1.03 -11.14
N LEU A 115 7.38 -0.48 -11.26
CA LEU A 115 8.54 -0.88 -10.45
C LEU A 115 8.32 -0.57 -8.96
N GLU A 116 7.77 0.61 -8.62
CA GLU A 116 7.39 0.93 -7.24
C GLU A 116 6.31 -0.02 -6.72
N SER A 117 5.32 -0.40 -7.55
CA SER A 117 4.27 -1.35 -7.20
C SER A 117 4.83 -2.76 -6.98
N GLU A 118 5.76 -3.23 -7.81
CA GLU A 118 6.42 -4.53 -7.65
C GLU A 118 7.29 -4.56 -6.40
N LEU A 119 8.05 -3.50 -6.14
CA LEU A 119 8.83 -3.37 -4.92
C LEU A 119 7.96 -3.32 -3.67
N ALA A 120 6.86 -2.55 -3.71
CA ALA A 120 5.89 -2.49 -2.63
C ALA A 120 5.21 -3.84 -2.40
N THR A 121 4.89 -4.58 -3.48
CA THR A 121 4.34 -5.93 -3.41
C THR A 121 5.32 -6.87 -2.72
N SER A 122 6.58 -6.89 -3.16
CA SER A 122 7.63 -7.74 -2.57
C SER A 122 7.83 -7.42 -1.09
N LEU A 123 7.79 -6.14 -0.72
CA LEU A 123 7.87 -5.71 0.67
C LEU A 123 6.69 -6.23 1.50
N LEU A 124 5.47 -6.06 1.01
CA LEU A 124 4.26 -6.51 1.72
C LEU A 124 4.22 -8.04 1.86
N GLU A 125 4.54 -8.77 0.80
CA GLU A 125 4.63 -10.24 0.83
C GLU A 125 5.69 -10.74 1.81
N TYR A 126 6.82 -10.05 1.90
CA TYR A 126 7.85 -10.41 2.87
C TYR A 126 7.42 -10.10 4.30
N VAL A 127 6.79 -8.94 4.53
CA VAL A 127 6.27 -8.55 5.85
C VAL A 127 5.22 -9.55 6.36
N GLU A 128 4.40 -10.13 5.47
CA GLU A 128 3.45 -11.18 5.83
C GLU A 128 4.14 -12.47 6.34
N ARG A 129 5.40 -12.71 5.95
CA ARG A 129 6.20 -13.87 6.34
C ARG A 129 7.08 -13.63 7.56
N ILE A 130 7.24 -12.37 7.99
CA ILE A 130 8.00 -12.05 9.20
C ILE A 130 7.23 -12.55 10.42
N PRO A 131 7.88 -13.32 11.33
CA PRO A 131 7.24 -13.77 12.56
C PRO A 131 6.82 -12.60 13.46
N ASP A 132 5.79 -12.84 14.28
CA ASP A 132 5.41 -11.88 15.33
C ASP A 132 6.43 -11.91 16.49
N PRO A 133 6.66 -10.75 17.13
CA PRO A 133 5.95 -9.47 17.01
C PRO A 133 6.48 -8.56 15.88
N GLU A 134 7.58 -8.90 15.20
CA GLU A 134 8.22 -8.08 14.18
C GLU A 134 7.30 -7.84 12.99
N GLY A 135 6.61 -8.88 12.51
CA GLY A 135 5.67 -8.80 11.40
C GLY A 135 4.50 -7.88 11.71
N GLN A 136 3.91 -8.02 12.89
CA GLN A 136 2.78 -7.21 13.32
C GLN A 136 3.16 -5.72 13.47
N VAL A 137 4.30 -5.43 14.10
CA VAL A 137 4.80 -4.05 14.21
C VAL A 137 5.04 -3.44 12.83
N MET A 138 5.63 -4.18 11.88
CA MET A 138 5.85 -3.67 10.52
C MET A 138 4.55 -3.43 9.77
N LYS A 139 3.56 -4.32 9.88
CA LYS A 139 2.23 -4.12 9.28
C LYS A 139 1.60 -2.82 9.79
N LEU A 140 1.61 -2.60 11.11
CA LEU A 140 1.07 -1.38 11.70
C LEU A 140 1.84 -0.12 11.27
N TYR A 141 3.17 -0.19 11.13
CA TYR A 141 3.94 0.92 10.55
C TYR A 141 3.58 1.19 9.08
N LEU A 142 3.37 0.15 8.29
CA LEU A 142 2.98 0.28 6.88
C LEU A 142 1.57 0.85 6.71
N THR A 143 0.67 0.59 7.66
CA THR A 143 -0.65 1.27 7.71
C THR A 143 -0.55 2.70 8.24
N GLY A 144 0.66 3.14 8.53
CA GLY A 144 0.90 4.51 8.89
C GLY A 144 0.82 4.83 10.39
N LEU A 145 0.61 3.89 11.31
CA LEU A 145 0.62 4.17 12.75
C LEU A 145 2.02 4.57 13.25
N ASP A 146 2.06 5.51 14.21
CA ASP A 146 3.33 5.86 14.87
C ASP A 146 3.66 4.90 16.03
N ALA A 147 4.83 5.12 16.62
CA ALA A 147 5.30 4.22 17.67
C ALA A 147 4.41 4.23 18.93
N GLU A 148 3.75 5.36 19.21
CA GLU A 148 2.86 5.51 20.36
C GLU A 148 1.56 4.73 20.12
N ALA A 149 0.93 4.93 18.98
CA ALA A 149 -0.28 4.21 18.61
C ALA A 149 -0.05 2.69 18.49
N ILE A 150 1.13 2.28 18.00
CA ILE A 150 1.51 0.86 17.95
C ILE A 150 1.72 0.30 19.35
N ALA A 151 2.37 1.05 20.24
CA ALA A 151 2.59 0.66 21.62
C ALA A 151 1.26 0.42 22.35
N ASP A 152 0.31 1.32 22.18
CA ASP A 152 -1.04 1.21 22.75
C ASP A 152 -1.80 0.02 22.13
N ASN A 153 -1.78 -0.14 20.81
CA ASN A 153 -2.46 -1.23 20.11
C ASN A 153 -1.96 -2.62 20.52
N MET A 154 -0.64 -2.76 20.68
CA MET A 154 0.00 -4.02 21.00
C MET A 154 0.25 -4.22 22.51
N GLN A 155 -0.12 -3.26 23.35
CA GLN A 155 0.14 -3.24 24.79
C GLN A 155 1.64 -3.41 25.14
N LEU A 156 2.48 -2.73 24.35
CA LEU A 156 3.94 -2.74 24.50
C LEU A 156 4.43 -1.36 24.96
N SER A 157 5.66 -1.30 25.49
CA SER A 157 6.32 0.00 25.68
C SER A 157 6.80 0.56 24.33
N ILE A 158 6.81 1.88 24.17
CA ILE A 158 7.33 2.57 22.99
C ILE A 158 8.76 2.11 22.67
N ARG A 159 9.61 1.93 23.73
CA ARG A 159 10.96 1.40 23.58
C ARG A 159 10.96 -0.01 22.98
N THR A 160 10.01 -0.86 23.39
CA THR A 160 9.87 -2.22 22.84
C THR A 160 9.50 -2.14 21.35
N VAL A 161 8.58 -1.26 20.99
CA VAL A 161 8.18 -1.05 19.57
C VAL A 161 9.38 -0.65 18.71
N TYR A 162 10.23 0.29 19.18
CA TYR A 162 11.45 0.66 18.46
C TYR A 162 12.44 -0.51 18.31
N ASN A 163 12.62 -1.31 19.34
CA ASN A 163 13.50 -2.48 19.29
C ASN A 163 12.99 -3.54 18.32
N VAL A 164 11.69 -3.83 18.35
CA VAL A 164 11.02 -4.76 17.43
C VAL A 164 11.12 -4.26 15.99
N LYS A 165 10.83 -2.98 15.74
CA LYS A 165 10.99 -2.35 14.43
C LYS A 165 12.42 -2.49 13.90
N SER A 166 13.42 -2.24 14.75
CA SER A 166 14.84 -2.34 14.36
C SER A 166 15.19 -3.77 13.90
N ARG A 167 14.70 -4.79 14.62
CA ARG A 167 14.89 -6.19 14.21
C ARG A 167 14.19 -6.52 12.90
N ALA A 168 12.93 -6.07 12.73
CA ALA A 168 12.17 -6.26 11.50
C ALA A 168 12.87 -5.60 10.28
N VAL A 169 13.38 -4.38 10.44
CA VAL A 169 14.16 -3.69 9.40
C VAL A 169 15.46 -4.46 9.09
N GLY A 170 16.09 -5.07 10.10
CA GLY A 170 17.24 -5.94 9.89
C GLY A 170 16.93 -7.17 9.04
N MET A 171 15.75 -7.78 9.24
CA MET A 171 15.28 -8.91 8.43
C MET A 171 14.99 -8.48 6.98
N LEU A 172 14.34 -7.33 6.79
CA LEU A 172 14.09 -6.75 5.48
C LEU A 172 15.39 -6.48 4.70
N LYS A 173 16.38 -5.87 5.35
CA LYS A 173 17.68 -5.61 4.71
C LYS A 173 18.35 -6.89 4.23
N LYS A 174 18.32 -7.95 5.03
CA LYS A 174 18.86 -9.25 4.62
C LYS A 174 18.13 -9.83 3.42
N PHE A 175 16.80 -9.77 3.41
CA PHE A 175 16.00 -10.28 2.31
C PHE A 175 16.34 -9.58 0.99
N PHE A 176 16.34 -8.24 0.99
CA PHE A 176 16.63 -7.46 -0.22
C PHE A 176 18.11 -7.51 -0.63
N SER A 177 19.04 -7.75 0.29
CA SER A 177 20.46 -7.97 -0.06
C SER A 177 20.69 -9.32 -0.73
N LEU A 178 19.95 -10.37 -0.35
CA LEU A 178 20.05 -11.71 -0.94
C LEU A 178 19.30 -11.83 -2.29
N SER A 179 18.37 -10.92 -2.57
CA SER A 179 17.61 -10.91 -3.82
C SER A 179 18.35 -10.21 -4.97
N ASN A 180 19.50 -9.60 -4.70
CA ASN A 180 20.32 -8.87 -5.67
C ASN A 180 21.60 -9.64 -6.08
N GLU A 181 21.76 -10.90 -5.69
CA GLU A 181 22.78 -11.87 -6.18
C GLU A 181 22.13 -12.90 -7.11
#